data_7bc0847887edde52e016e87cc7798250
#
_entry.id   7bc0847887edde52e016e87cc7798250
#
_cell.length_a   1.000
_cell.length_b   1.000
_cell.length_c   1.000
_cell.angle_alpha   90.00
_cell.angle_beta   90.00
_cell.angle_gamma   90.00
#
_symmetry.space_group_name_H-M   'P 1'
#
loop_
_entity.id
_entity.type
_entity.pdbx_description
1 polymer ?
#
loop_
_entity_poly.entity_id
_entity_poly.type
_entity_poly.pdbx_seq_one_letter_code
_entity_poly.pdbx_strand_id
1 'polypeptide(L)'
;MERFLPCFPLFVKDPNFSLWSATENLNDKDVETWFGESKKIYGFLKTKGETYYFMGNGQKFLPVGAKKAEQTKINVTAFSTDYEFLCGETTLKLRFVSPLPLTDLELLSMPVCYLDYEMVGDSNAEISLFINRNLSYNDIPETFDKRVRGGVVQMDGFESAFFGLLRQMPMSPSADFGGADWGYYYLAGEQAWILDEKELFGYVANAYRGFLAIDDEKYIGAINKAAKGAILLGFDDRVSIDYYGDYKKGYYFENHTIFDG
;
A
#
# COMPACT_ATOMS: atom_id res chain seq x y z
N MET A 1 0.75 -32.43 -2.61
CA MET A 1 -0.59 -31.83 -2.53
C MET A 1 -0.36 -30.34 -2.67
N GLU A 2 -0.62 -29.78 -3.84
CA GLU A 2 -0.58 -28.33 -4.04
C GLU A 2 -1.63 -27.71 -3.15
N ARG A 3 -1.23 -26.82 -2.26
CA ARG A 3 -2.16 -26.09 -1.39
C ARG A 3 -2.70 -24.92 -2.19
N PHE A 4 -3.94 -25.04 -2.63
CA PHE A 4 -4.68 -23.92 -3.22
C PHE A 4 -5.09 -22.98 -2.07
N LEU A 5 -4.50 -21.79 -2.04
CA LEU A 5 -4.96 -20.72 -1.14
C LEU A 5 -6.00 -19.90 -1.88
N PRO A 6 -7.13 -19.55 -1.24
CA PRO A 6 -8.19 -18.75 -1.89
C PRO A 6 -7.76 -17.27 -2.09
N CYS A 7 -6.82 -16.79 -1.27
CA CYS A 7 -6.24 -15.45 -1.33
C CYS A 7 -4.86 -15.44 -0.63
N PHE A 8 -4.09 -14.40 -0.87
CA PHE A 8 -2.72 -14.26 -0.40
C PHE A 8 -2.57 -13.00 0.45
N PRO A 9 -2.10 -13.10 1.73
CA PRO A 9 -1.94 -11.94 2.59
C PRO A 9 -0.81 -11.05 2.07
N LEU A 10 -1.04 -9.72 2.07
CA LEU A 10 -0.05 -8.73 1.69
C LEU A 10 0.33 -7.86 2.89
N PHE A 11 -0.58 -7.04 3.38
CA PHE A 11 -0.39 -6.18 4.54
C PHE A 11 -1.51 -6.47 5.53
N VAL A 12 -1.22 -7.27 6.56
CA VAL A 12 -2.23 -7.77 7.50
C VAL A 12 -1.77 -7.54 8.93
N LYS A 13 -2.39 -6.59 9.62
CA LYS A 13 -2.10 -6.25 11.02
C LYS A 13 -3.30 -6.45 11.94
N ASP A 14 -4.43 -5.91 11.55
CA ASP A 14 -5.69 -5.93 12.26
C ASP A 14 -6.85 -5.87 11.25
N PRO A 15 -8.11 -6.00 11.68
CA PRO A 15 -9.25 -5.99 10.74
C PRO A 15 -9.37 -4.72 9.89
N ASN A 16 -8.92 -3.56 10.39
CA ASN A 16 -8.96 -2.29 9.66
C ASN A 16 -7.77 -2.13 8.71
N PHE A 17 -6.69 -2.87 8.96
CA PHE A 17 -5.48 -2.87 8.15
C PHE A 17 -5.18 -4.30 7.66
N SER A 18 -6.02 -4.77 6.73
CA SER A 18 -5.98 -6.15 6.23
C SER A 18 -6.20 -6.18 4.73
N LEU A 19 -5.12 -6.30 3.97
CA LEU A 19 -5.05 -6.22 2.52
C LEU A 19 -4.52 -7.51 1.92
N TRP A 20 -5.20 -8.00 0.90
CA TRP A 20 -4.99 -9.32 0.31
C TRP A 20 -4.92 -9.26 -1.22
N SER A 21 -4.20 -10.18 -1.84
CA SER A 21 -4.36 -10.51 -3.25
C SER A 21 -5.40 -11.61 -3.40
N ALA A 22 -6.46 -11.34 -4.16
CA ALA A 22 -7.50 -12.31 -4.47
C ALA A 22 -7.10 -13.28 -5.61
N THR A 23 -5.89 -13.12 -6.15
CA THR A 23 -5.35 -13.94 -7.24
C THR A 23 -3.91 -14.35 -6.94
N GLU A 24 -3.50 -15.50 -7.49
CA GLU A 24 -2.11 -15.97 -7.37
C GLU A 24 -1.13 -14.99 -8.01
N ASN A 25 -1.48 -14.45 -9.19
CA ASN A 25 -0.70 -13.39 -9.83
C ASN A 25 -1.06 -12.04 -9.21
N LEU A 26 -0.10 -11.38 -8.58
CA LEU A 26 -0.27 -10.12 -7.87
C LEU A 26 -0.74 -8.96 -8.76
N ASN A 27 -0.53 -9.05 -10.07
CA ASN A 27 -0.83 -8.03 -11.06
C ASN A 27 -2.02 -8.37 -11.99
N ASP A 28 -2.87 -9.31 -11.59
CA ASP A 28 -4.09 -9.66 -12.35
C ASP A 28 -5.29 -8.82 -11.90
N LYS A 29 -5.40 -8.50 -10.61
CA LYS A 29 -6.50 -7.73 -10.02
C LYS A 29 -5.99 -6.66 -9.07
N ASP A 30 -6.88 -5.74 -8.69
CA ASP A 30 -6.63 -4.83 -7.58
C ASP A 30 -6.55 -5.61 -6.26
N VAL A 31 -5.87 -5.02 -5.29
CA VAL A 31 -5.83 -5.53 -3.92
C VAL A 31 -7.22 -5.44 -3.30
N GLU A 32 -7.56 -6.37 -2.44
CA GLU A 32 -8.85 -6.40 -1.75
C GLU A 32 -8.66 -6.38 -0.24
N THR A 33 -9.63 -5.81 0.47
CA THR A 33 -9.74 -5.98 1.91
C THR A 33 -10.18 -7.41 2.23
N TRP A 34 -10.09 -7.81 3.49
CA TRP A 34 -10.53 -9.15 3.92
C TRP A 34 -12.02 -9.43 3.67
N PHE A 35 -12.84 -8.40 3.49
CA PHE A 35 -14.27 -8.52 3.15
C PHE A 35 -14.55 -8.30 1.65
N GLY A 36 -13.52 -8.23 0.80
CA GLY A 36 -13.65 -8.24 -0.66
C GLY A 36 -13.82 -6.87 -1.32
N GLU A 37 -13.62 -5.77 -0.61
CA GLU A 37 -13.65 -4.45 -1.22
C GLU A 37 -12.33 -4.15 -1.95
N SER A 38 -12.43 -3.75 -3.22
CA SER A 38 -11.27 -3.44 -4.07
C SER A 38 -10.59 -2.13 -3.65
N LYS A 39 -9.27 -2.17 -3.49
CA LYS A 39 -8.41 -1.04 -3.17
C LYS A 39 -7.35 -0.87 -4.26
N LYS A 40 -7.31 0.31 -4.86
CA LYS A 40 -6.38 0.60 -5.96
C LYS A 40 -4.97 0.84 -5.41
N ILE A 41 -4.15 -0.20 -5.45
CA ILE A 41 -2.72 -0.16 -5.08
C ILE A 41 -1.93 -0.64 -6.30
N TYR A 42 -1.01 0.19 -6.77
CA TYR A 42 -0.21 -0.10 -7.97
C TYR A 42 1.28 -0.12 -7.64
N GLY A 43 1.95 -1.20 -8.02
CA GLY A 43 3.39 -1.33 -7.93
C GLY A 43 4.04 -1.29 -9.32
N PHE A 44 5.09 -0.47 -9.48
CA PHE A 44 5.85 -0.36 -10.71
C PHE A 44 7.33 -0.56 -10.48
N LEU A 45 7.97 -1.18 -11.47
CA LEU A 45 9.42 -1.20 -11.63
C LEU A 45 9.79 -0.48 -12.92
N LYS A 46 10.63 0.55 -12.82
CA LYS A 46 11.29 1.16 -13.98
C LYS A 46 12.68 0.62 -14.09
N THR A 47 13.00 0.08 -15.27
CA THR A 47 14.29 -0.51 -15.56
C THR A 47 14.60 -0.36 -17.06
N LYS A 48 15.84 0.03 -17.39
CA LYS A 48 16.32 0.18 -18.78
C LYS A 48 15.39 1.00 -19.69
N GLY A 49 14.77 2.05 -19.12
CA GLY A 49 13.85 2.94 -19.86
C GLY A 49 12.44 2.41 -20.06
N GLU A 50 12.11 1.22 -19.54
CA GLU A 50 10.79 0.61 -19.58
C GLU A 50 10.14 0.63 -18.20
N THR A 51 8.80 0.66 -18.18
CA THR A 51 8.00 0.60 -16.93
C THR A 51 7.20 -0.69 -16.92
N TYR A 52 7.34 -1.47 -15.86
CA TYR A 52 6.59 -2.70 -15.63
C TYR A 52 5.68 -2.54 -14.42
N TYR A 53 4.40 -2.94 -14.52
CA TYR A 53 3.55 -3.07 -13.34
C TYR A 53 3.60 -4.49 -12.78
N PHE A 54 3.89 -4.61 -11.50
CA PHE A 54 3.99 -5.90 -10.79
C PHE A 54 2.85 -6.12 -9.79
N MET A 55 2.08 -5.08 -9.44
CA MET A 55 1.01 -5.15 -8.44
C MET A 55 -0.20 -4.33 -8.88
N GLY A 56 -1.40 -4.85 -8.61
CA GLY A 56 -2.68 -4.22 -8.94
C GLY A 56 -3.09 -4.41 -10.39
N ASN A 57 -4.33 -4.03 -10.73
CA ASN A 57 -4.82 -4.08 -12.11
C ASN A 57 -4.24 -2.94 -12.94
N GLY A 58 -3.04 -3.15 -13.47
CA GLY A 58 -2.30 -2.15 -14.25
C GLY A 58 -2.75 -2.00 -15.71
N GLN A 59 -3.82 -2.66 -16.17
CA GLN A 59 -4.25 -2.63 -17.57
C GLN A 59 -4.48 -1.22 -18.11
N LYS A 60 -4.97 -0.30 -17.26
CA LYS A 60 -5.18 1.11 -17.65
C LYS A 60 -3.88 1.85 -18.05
N PHE A 61 -2.72 1.34 -17.66
CA PHE A 61 -1.41 1.94 -17.95
C PHE A 61 -0.75 1.38 -19.23
N LEU A 62 -1.29 0.29 -19.82
CA LEU A 62 -0.77 -0.27 -21.08
C LEU A 62 -0.75 0.76 -22.22
N PRO A 63 -1.79 1.61 -22.42
CA PRO A 63 -1.79 2.60 -23.50
C PRO A 63 -0.69 3.67 -23.37
N VAL A 64 -0.16 3.89 -22.17
CA VAL A 64 0.93 4.84 -21.90
C VAL A 64 2.29 4.18 -21.82
N GLY A 65 2.39 2.89 -22.22
CA GLY A 65 3.64 2.18 -22.42
C GLY A 65 4.09 1.31 -21.24
N ALA A 66 3.29 1.17 -20.19
CA ALA A 66 3.58 0.17 -19.17
C ALA A 66 3.46 -1.25 -19.72
N LYS A 67 4.28 -2.15 -19.21
CA LYS A 67 4.23 -3.59 -19.50
C LYS A 67 3.82 -4.37 -18.28
N LYS A 68 3.17 -5.50 -18.44
CA LYS A 68 2.89 -6.41 -17.34
C LYS A 68 4.19 -7.15 -16.97
N ALA A 69 4.57 -7.13 -15.68
CA ALA A 69 5.67 -7.95 -15.20
C ALA A 69 5.27 -9.43 -15.20
N GLU A 70 6.19 -10.31 -15.58
CA GLU A 70 5.98 -11.75 -15.57
C GLU A 70 6.26 -12.30 -14.16
N GLN A 71 5.23 -12.79 -13.47
CA GLN A 71 5.41 -13.43 -12.15
C GLN A 71 5.96 -14.83 -12.35
N THR A 72 7.12 -15.11 -11.74
CA THR A 72 7.82 -16.40 -11.85
C THR A 72 7.68 -17.24 -10.60
N LYS A 73 7.38 -16.64 -9.44
CA LYS A 73 7.30 -17.36 -8.17
C LYS A 73 6.34 -16.68 -7.19
N ILE A 74 5.70 -17.51 -6.37
CA ILE A 74 5.00 -17.13 -5.16
C ILE A 74 5.33 -18.12 -4.05
N ASN A 75 5.48 -17.63 -2.81
CA ASN A 75 5.65 -18.45 -1.62
C ASN A 75 5.03 -17.76 -0.42
N VAL A 76 4.29 -18.49 0.41
CA VAL A 76 3.63 -17.96 1.60
C VAL A 76 4.20 -18.61 2.84
N THR A 77 4.57 -17.80 3.81
CA THR A 77 5.04 -18.20 5.14
C THR A 77 4.06 -17.73 6.22
N ALA A 78 4.40 -17.94 7.49
CA ALA A 78 3.56 -17.47 8.60
C ALA A 78 3.45 -15.93 8.70
N PHE A 79 4.47 -15.19 8.25
CA PHE A 79 4.55 -13.72 8.38
C PHE A 79 4.81 -13.00 7.06
N SER A 80 4.98 -13.73 5.95
CA SER A 80 5.27 -13.11 4.65
C SER A 80 4.63 -13.84 3.49
N THR A 81 4.39 -13.06 2.42
CA THR A 81 4.14 -13.57 1.07
C THR A 81 5.23 -13.04 0.17
N ASP A 82 5.99 -13.96 -0.43
CA ASP A 82 7.13 -13.66 -1.29
C ASP A 82 6.73 -13.82 -2.75
N TYR A 83 7.12 -12.87 -3.60
CA TYR A 83 6.92 -12.92 -5.05
C TYR A 83 8.24 -12.71 -5.77
N GLU A 84 8.36 -13.26 -6.98
CA GLU A 84 9.44 -12.98 -7.90
C GLU A 84 8.88 -12.65 -9.27
N PHE A 85 9.41 -11.59 -9.89
CA PHE A 85 9.01 -11.12 -11.21
C PHE A 85 10.21 -10.97 -12.12
N LEU A 86 9.98 -11.25 -13.41
CA LEU A 86 10.89 -10.90 -14.50
C LEU A 86 10.36 -9.64 -15.21
N CYS A 87 11.15 -8.58 -15.21
CA CYS A 87 10.87 -7.30 -15.84
C CYS A 87 11.93 -7.01 -16.91
N GLY A 88 11.75 -7.54 -18.13
CA GLY A 88 12.81 -7.59 -19.11
C GLY A 88 13.98 -8.45 -18.64
N GLU A 89 15.16 -7.84 -18.49
CA GLU A 89 16.36 -8.53 -17.98
C GLU A 89 16.57 -8.32 -16.45
N THR A 90 15.66 -7.59 -15.78
CA THR A 90 15.75 -7.31 -14.36
C THR A 90 14.83 -8.25 -13.58
N THR A 91 15.37 -8.92 -12.59
CA THR A 91 14.61 -9.71 -11.63
C THR A 91 14.23 -8.84 -10.44
N LEU A 92 12.94 -8.79 -10.12
CA LEU A 92 12.40 -8.13 -8.93
C LEU A 92 11.94 -9.21 -7.95
N LYS A 93 12.53 -9.23 -6.76
CA LYS A 93 12.08 -10.04 -5.64
C LYS A 93 11.37 -9.16 -4.64
N LEU A 94 10.21 -9.59 -4.21
CA LEU A 94 9.36 -8.89 -3.26
C LEU A 94 9.04 -9.81 -2.08
N ARG A 95 8.96 -9.21 -0.90
CA ARG A 95 8.47 -9.87 0.31
C ARG A 95 7.54 -8.92 1.05
N PHE A 96 6.26 -9.25 1.08
CA PHE A 96 5.28 -8.58 1.94
C PHE A 96 5.39 -9.17 3.34
N VAL A 97 5.70 -8.34 4.33
CA VAL A 97 5.92 -8.77 5.72
C VAL A 97 4.91 -8.11 6.63
N SER A 98 4.17 -8.93 7.35
CA SER A 98 3.26 -8.51 8.41
C SER A 98 3.80 -9.03 9.74
N PRO A 99 4.58 -8.23 10.50
CA PRO A 99 5.20 -8.69 11.74
C PRO A 99 4.15 -8.84 12.84
N LEU A 100 3.87 -10.08 13.22
CA LEU A 100 2.88 -10.45 14.24
C LEU A 100 3.50 -11.41 15.29
N PRO A 101 4.65 -11.08 15.92
CA PRO A 101 5.28 -11.94 16.91
C PRO A 101 4.48 -11.91 18.21
N LEU A 102 4.01 -13.07 18.68
CA LEU A 102 3.18 -13.18 19.89
C LEU A 102 3.95 -12.88 21.19
N THR A 103 5.28 -12.87 21.13
CA THR A 103 6.17 -12.67 22.29
C THR A 103 6.63 -11.23 22.45
N ASP A 104 6.32 -10.35 21.49
CA ASP A 104 6.70 -8.93 21.49
C ASP A 104 5.44 -8.09 21.23
N LEU A 105 4.85 -7.57 22.31
CA LEU A 105 3.59 -6.82 22.25
C LEU A 105 3.76 -5.47 21.55
N GLU A 106 4.94 -4.87 21.65
CA GLU A 106 5.23 -3.60 20.98
C GLU A 106 5.24 -3.78 19.47
N LEU A 107 6.04 -4.71 18.95
CA LEU A 107 6.06 -5.03 17.53
C LEU A 107 4.74 -5.61 17.02
N LEU A 108 4.05 -6.42 17.86
CA LEU A 108 2.73 -6.95 17.54
C LEU A 108 1.70 -5.84 17.34
N SER A 109 1.71 -4.80 18.19
CA SER A 109 0.75 -3.71 18.14
C SER A 109 1.13 -2.60 17.16
N MET A 110 2.41 -2.48 16.76
CA MET A 110 2.88 -1.45 15.84
C MET A 110 2.18 -1.59 14.48
N PRO A 111 1.42 -0.57 14.01
CA PRO A 111 0.56 -0.70 12.85
C PRO A 111 1.33 -0.48 11.54
N VAL A 112 2.43 -1.21 11.35
CA VAL A 112 3.32 -1.09 10.18
C VAL A 112 3.58 -2.47 9.57
N CYS A 113 3.45 -2.54 8.25
CA CYS A 113 3.87 -3.65 7.41
C CYS A 113 4.98 -3.21 6.45
N TYR A 114 5.72 -4.16 5.92
CA TYR A 114 6.87 -3.91 5.08
C TYR A 114 6.69 -4.58 3.72
N LEU A 115 7.09 -3.87 2.66
CA LEU A 115 7.36 -4.44 1.35
C LEU A 115 8.89 -4.40 1.15
N ASP A 116 9.57 -5.49 1.56
CA ASP A 116 10.98 -5.67 1.27
C ASP A 116 11.15 -5.99 -0.21
N TYR A 117 12.19 -5.44 -0.83
CA TYR A 117 12.48 -5.68 -2.24
C TYR A 117 13.98 -5.85 -2.50
N GLU A 118 14.28 -6.59 -3.58
CA GLU A 118 15.61 -6.69 -4.17
C GLU A 118 15.49 -6.65 -5.70
N MET A 119 16.22 -5.73 -6.34
CA MET A 119 16.29 -5.56 -7.80
C MET A 119 17.64 -6.06 -8.28
N VAL A 120 17.65 -7.03 -9.21
CA VAL A 120 18.86 -7.65 -9.75
C VAL A 120 18.89 -7.52 -11.27
N GLY A 121 19.98 -6.99 -11.81
CA GLY A 121 20.20 -6.87 -13.27
C GLY A 121 20.26 -5.44 -13.80
N ASP A 122 19.79 -4.44 -13.03
CA ASP A 122 19.93 -3.03 -13.38
C ASP A 122 20.19 -2.18 -12.12
N SER A 123 21.34 -1.54 -12.07
CA SER A 123 21.73 -0.68 -10.93
C SER A 123 20.99 0.67 -10.89
N ASN A 124 20.28 1.03 -11.98
CA ASN A 124 19.51 2.26 -12.09
C ASN A 124 18.00 1.98 -12.04
N ALA A 125 17.61 0.77 -11.68
CA ALA A 125 16.20 0.43 -11.53
C ALA A 125 15.57 1.25 -10.39
N GLU A 126 14.28 1.54 -10.55
CA GLU A 126 13.48 2.29 -9.57
C GLU A 126 12.21 1.51 -9.29
N ILE A 127 11.98 1.17 -8.03
CA ILE A 127 10.72 0.58 -7.56
C ILE A 127 9.81 1.64 -6.96
N SER A 128 8.51 1.53 -7.23
CA SER A 128 7.51 2.43 -6.65
C SER A 128 6.23 1.70 -6.28
N LEU A 129 5.58 2.21 -5.23
CA LEU A 129 4.25 1.80 -4.80
C LEU A 129 3.36 3.04 -4.71
N PHE A 130 2.16 2.97 -5.29
CA PHE A 130 1.17 4.04 -5.25
C PHE A 130 -0.14 3.52 -4.71
N ILE A 131 -0.72 4.25 -3.76
CA ILE A 131 -1.95 3.89 -3.07
C ILE A 131 -2.98 4.98 -3.31
N ASN A 132 -4.15 4.58 -3.80
CA ASN A 132 -5.27 5.48 -4.03
C ASN A 132 -5.96 5.86 -2.71
N ARG A 133 -6.55 7.04 -2.67
CA ARG A 133 -7.32 7.55 -1.53
C ARG A 133 -8.45 6.63 -1.09
N ASN A 134 -8.92 5.71 -1.97
CA ASN A 134 -9.99 4.78 -1.63
C ASN A 134 -9.61 3.79 -0.53
N LEU A 135 -8.32 3.71 -0.15
CA LEU A 135 -7.89 2.96 1.02
C LEU A 135 -8.39 3.57 2.34
N SER A 136 -8.61 4.91 2.38
CA SER A 136 -8.99 5.63 3.60
C SER A 136 -10.47 5.56 3.96
N TYR A 137 -11.29 4.85 3.20
CA TYR A 137 -12.73 4.77 3.47
C TYR A 137 -13.33 3.47 2.93
N ASN A 138 -14.48 3.10 3.47
CA ASN A 138 -15.32 2.06 2.90
C ASN A 138 -16.22 2.65 1.81
N ASP A 139 -16.45 1.92 0.73
CA ASP A 139 -17.36 2.35 -0.33
C ASP A 139 -18.81 1.96 0.00
N ILE A 140 -19.31 2.48 1.12
CA ILE A 140 -20.66 2.26 1.62
C ILE A 140 -21.45 3.57 1.62
N PRO A 141 -22.80 3.51 1.62
CA PRO A 141 -23.65 4.72 1.58
C PRO A 141 -23.44 5.66 2.76
N GLU A 142 -23.02 5.15 3.91
CA GLU A 142 -22.78 5.91 5.13
C GLU A 142 -21.54 6.82 5.04
N THR A 143 -20.60 6.50 4.16
CA THR A 143 -19.42 7.35 3.89
C THR A 143 -19.78 8.44 2.89
N PHE A 144 -20.45 9.50 3.35
CA PHE A 144 -20.92 10.60 2.50
C PHE A 144 -19.80 11.47 1.95
N ASP A 145 -18.76 11.71 2.73
CA ASP A 145 -17.67 12.62 2.39
C ASP A 145 -16.37 11.83 2.19
N LYS A 146 -16.07 11.53 0.93
CA LYS A 146 -14.86 10.81 0.52
C LYS A 146 -13.65 11.72 0.28
N ARG A 147 -13.73 13.00 0.67
CA ARG A 147 -12.58 13.89 0.59
C ARG A 147 -11.52 13.48 1.59
N VAL A 148 -10.28 13.53 1.13
CA VAL A 148 -9.11 13.21 1.96
C VAL A 148 -8.28 14.45 2.21
N ARG A 149 -7.55 14.44 3.30
CA ARG A 149 -6.42 15.32 3.56
C ARG A 149 -5.16 14.50 3.68
N GLY A 150 -4.05 15.10 3.31
CA GLY A 150 -2.76 14.42 3.38
C GLY A 150 -1.61 15.39 3.25
N GLY A 151 -0.42 14.87 3.35
CA GLY A 151 0.82 15.63 3.26
C GLY A 151 2.01 14.69 3.01
N VAL A 152 3.18 15.30 2.87
CA VAL A 152 4.47 14.61 2.89
C VAL A 152 5.23 15.10 4.11
N VAL A 153 5.78 14.18 4.88
CA VAL A 153 6.63 14.45 6.05
C VAL A 153 8.02 13.95 5.75
N GLN A 154 9.00 14.80 5.98
CA GLN A 154 10.40 14.42 5.91
C GLN A 154 10.83 13.88 7.25
N MET A 155 11.42 12.70 7.24
CA MET A 155 11.95 12.02 8.42
C MET A 155 13.45 11.79 8.24
N ASP A 156 14.13 11.36 9.29
CA ASP A 156 15.57 11.12 9.23
C ASP A 156 15.88 9.90 8.34
N GLY A 157 16.37 10.17 7.12
CA GLY A 157 16.76 9.17 6.14
C GLY A 157 15.66 8.63 5.21
N PHE A 158 14.40 9.09 5.32
CA PHE A 158 13.30 8.73 4.41
C PHE A 158 12.19 9.79 4.40
N GLU A 159 11.28 9.66 3.45
CA GLU A 159 10.08 10.49 3.37
C GLU A 159 8.83 9.62 3.53
N SER A 160 7.78 10.19 4.10
CA SER A 160 6.48 9.54 4.23
C SER A 160 5.38 10.42 3.68
N ALA A 161 4.61 9.91 2.73
CA ALA A 161 3.34 10.50 2.32
C ALA A 161 2.20 9.89 3.13
N PHE A 162 1.21 10.69 3.48
CA PHE A 162 0.05 10.20 4.22
C PHE A 162 -1.25 10.79 3.70
N PHE A 163 -2.32 10.08 3.92
CA PHE A 163 -3.68 10.59 3.78
C PHE A 163 -4.66 9.89 4.74
N GLY A 164 -5.76 10.55 5.01
CA GLY A 164 -6.93 10.04 5.70
C GLY A 164 -8.15 10.86 5.34
N LEU A 165 -9.34 10.41 5.68
CA LEU A 165 -10.55 11.16 5.45
C LEU A 165 -10.48 12.55 6.10
N LEU A 166 -10.99 13.55 5.40
CA LEU A 166 -11.12 14.92 5.95
C LEU A 166 -12.04 14.92 7.17
N ARG A 167 -13.15 14.18 7.10
CA ARG A 167 -14.07 13.97 8.20
C ARG A 167 -13.78 12.61 8.83
N GLN A 168 -13.12 12.63 9.97
CA GLN A 168 -12.84 11.43 10.75
C GLN A 168 -14.09 10.99 11.50
N MET A 169 -14.40 9.70 11.45
CA MET A 169 -15.54 9.08 12.13
C MET A 169 -15.06 7.89 12.98
N PRO A 170 -14.35 8.16 14.11
CA PRO A 170 -13.79 7.11 14.94
C PRO A 170 -14.86 6.14 15.40
N MET A 171 -14.56 4.84 15.27
CA MET A 171 -15.45 3.75 15.67
C MET A 171 -16.84 3.81 15.02
N SER A 172 -16.94 4.45 13.84
CA SER A 172 -18.17 4.41 13.06
C SER A 172 -18.52 2.94 12.76
N PRO A 173 -19.68 2.47 13.20
CA PRO A 173 -20.05 1.08 12.98
C PRO A 173 -20.24 0.84 11.48
N SER A 174 -19.45 -0.03 10.94
CA SER A 174 -19.61 -0.52 9.58
C SER A 174 -20.15 -1.94 9.55
N ALA A 175 -20.66 -2.41 10.69
CA ALA A 175 -21.27 -3.74 10.84
C ALA A 175 -20.35 -4.84 10.24
N ASP A 176 -20.73 -5.41 9.12
CA ASP A 176 -19.99 -6.46 8.44
C ASP A 176 -18.89 -5.93 7.48
N PHE A 177 -18.75 -4.60 7.36
CA PHE A 177 -17.73 -3.96 6.55
C PHE A 177 -16.59 -3.47 7.44
N GLY A 178 -15.53 -4.25 7.52
CA GLY A 178 -14.45 -4.04 8.48
C GLY A 178 -13.35 -3.11 8.00
N GLY A 179 -13.68 -1.92 7.50
CA GLY A 179 -12.71 -0.89 7.20
C GLY A 179 -12.93 0.35 8.07
N ALA A 180 -11.89 1.08 8.35
CA ALA A 180 -11.96 2.30 9.15
C ALA A 180 -12.27 3.51 8.28
N ASP A 181 -13.33 4.28 8.63
CA ASP A 181 -13.61 5.61 8.09
C ASP A 181 -12.92 6.69 8.94
N TRP A 182 -11.80 6.36 9.57
CA TRP A 182 -10.95 7.23 10.38
C TRP A 182 -9.51 6.77 10.30
N GLY A 183 -8.60 7.53 10.90
CA GLY A 183 -7.18 7.23 10.88
C GLY A 183 -6.48 7.73 9.62
N TYR A 184 -5.21 7.41 9.52
CA TYR A 184 -4.34 7.84 8.43
C TYR A 184 -3.48 6.69 7.95
N TYR A 185 -3.41 6.51 6.62
CA TYR A 185 -2.44 5.63 5.99
C TYR A 185 -1.17 6.41 5.66
N TYR A 186 -0.04 5.79 5.92
CA TYR A 186 1.31 6.31 5.69
C TYR A 186 2.06 5.38 4.75
N LEU A 187 2.68 5.93 3.73
CA LEU A 187 3.53 5.20 2.81
C LEU A 187 4.91 5.85 2.79
N ALA A 188 5.94 5.11 3.19
CA ALA A 188 7.28 5.64 3.37
C ALA A 188 8.32 4.91 2.52
N GLY A 189 9.27 5.68 1.99
CA GLY A 189 10.38 5.23 1.17
C GLY A 189 11.50 6.27 1.10
N GLU A 190 12.45 6.11 0.17
CA GLU A 190 13.51 7.11 -0.05
C GLU A 190 12.92 8.47 -0.46
N GLN A 191 11.86 8.44 -1.28
CA GLN A 191 11.07 9.61 -1.65
C GLN A 191 9.58 9.28 -1.50
N ALA A 192 8.79 10.28 -1.10
CA ALA A 192 7.34 10.14 -0.99
C ALA A 192 6.62 11.30 -1.69
N TRP A 193 5.54 10.97 -2.40
CA TRP A 193 4.81 11.91 -3.25
C TRP A 193 3.31 11.87 -2.97
N ILE A 194 2.64 12.99 -3.24
CA ILE A 194 1.19 13.03 -3.41
C ILE A 194 0.94 13.39 -4.87
N LEU A 195 0.13 12.58 -5.53
CA LEU A 195 -0.14 12.66 -6.96
C LEU A 195 -1.63 12.68 -7.23
N ASP A 196 -2.04 13.36 -8.30
CA ASP A 196 -3.31 13.07 -8.94
C ASP A 196 -3.15 11.94 -9.99
N GLU A 197 -4.25 11.49 -10.57
CA GLU A 197 -4.22 10.41 -11.56
C GLU A 197 -3.41 10.80 -12.81
N LYS A 198 -3.48 12.05 -13.23
CA LYS A 198 -2.72 12.57 -14.38
C LYS A 198 -1.21 12.52 -14.14
N GLU A 199 -0.79 12.91 -12.95
CA GLU A 199 0.62 12.87 -12.54
C GLU A 199 1.11 11.42 -12.44
N LEU A 200 0.27 10.50 -11.96
CA LEU A 200 0.58 9.08 -11.93
C LEU A 200 0.77 8.51 -13.36
N PHE A 201 -0.12 8.84 -14.29
CA PHE A 201 0.05 8.45 -15.70
C PHE A 201 1.31 9.06 -16.31
N GLY A 202 1.62 10.34 -16.00
CA GLY A 202 2.87 10.99 -16.43
C GLY A 202 4.11 10.30 -15.88
N TYR A 203 4.08 9.90 -14.62
CA TYR A 203 5.14 9.11 -14.01
C TYR A 203 5.35 7.77 -14.74
N VAL A 204 4.28 7.01 -14.95
CA VAL A 204 4.33 5.69 -15.64
C VAL A 204 4.85 5.82 -17.06
N ALA A 205 4.43 6.85 -17.81
CA ALA A 205 4.82 7.09 -19.19
C ALA A 205 6.27 7.55 -19.39
N ASN A 206 7.03 7.81 -18.32
CA ASN A 206 8.33 8.49 -18.38
C ASN A 206 8.28 9.81 -19.18
N ALA A 207 7.11 10.42 -19.30
CA ALA A 207 6.89 11.66 -20.05
C ALA A 207 5.64 12.36 -19.49
N TYR A 208 5.77 13.65 -19.23
CA TYR A 208 4.61 14.47 -18.93
C TYR A 208 3.83 14.72 -20.23
N ARG A 209 2.86 13.88 -20.53
CA ARG A 209 1.87 14.14 -21.58
C ARG A 209 0.61 14.67 -20.90
N GLY A 210 0.16 15.85 -21.33
CA GLY A 210 -1.04 16.48 -20.78
C GLY A 210 -2.30 15.66 -21.06
N PHE A 211 -2.65 14.78 -20.14
CA PHE A 211 -3.96 14.14 -20.11
C PHE A 211 -4.96 15.04 -19.39
N LEU A 212 -6.17 15.13 -19.89
CA LEU A 212 -7.30 15.67 -19.18
C LEU A 212 -7.84 14.55 -18.27
N ALA A 213 -7.38 14.48 -17.03
CA ALA A 213 -8.04 13.68 -16.02
C ALA A 213 -9.27 14.43 -15.55
N ILE A 214 -10.43 13.79 -15.66
CA ILE A 214 -11.73 14.34 -15.22
C ILE A 214 -12.00 13.96 -13.76
N ASP A 215 -11.14 13.12 -13.16
CA ASP A 215 -11.37 12.53 -11.85
C ASP A 215 -10.47 13.12 -10.78
N ASP A 216 -11.04 13.35 -9.59
CA ASP A 216 -10.32 13.88 -8.42
C ASP A 216 -9.61 12.75 -7.62
N GLU A 217 -9.12 11.75 -8.33
CA GLU A 217 -8.38 10.64 -7.77
C GLU A 217 -7.01 11.10 -7.26
N LYS A 218 -6.74 10.82 -5.99
CA LYS A 218 -5.47 11.14 -5.33
C LYS A 218 -4.75 9.87 -4.91
N TYR A 219 -3.43 9.91 -5.01
CA TYR A 219 -2.52 8.83 -4.65
C TYR A 219 -1.43 9.35 -3.72
N ILE A 220 -1.04 8.54 -2.76
CA ILE A 220 0.28 8.65 -2.12
C ILE A 220 1.21 7.66 -2.78
N GLY A 221 2.47 8.03 -2.94
CA GLY A 221 3.50 7.21 -3.57
C GLY A 221 4.77 7.17 -2.75
N ALA A 222 5.44 6.02 -2.75
CA ALA A 222 6.81 5.85 -2.30
C ALA A 222 7.66 5.34 -3.46
N ILE A 223 8.87 5.89 -3.60
CA ILE A 223 9.80 5.61 -4.69
C ILE A 223 11.18 5.36 -4.10
N ASN A 224 11.76 4.22 -4.44
CA ASN A 224 13.09 3.82 -4.00
C ASN A 224 13.98 3.48 -5.19
N LYS A 225 15.27 3.85 -5.10
CA LYS A 225 16.30 3.61 -6.12
C LYS A 225 17.41 2.69 -5.66
N ALA A 226 17.55 2.46 -4.36
CA ALA A 226 18.48 1.46 -3.86
C ALA A 226 18.15 0.09 -4.42
N ALA A 227 19.16 -0.69 -4.79
CA ALA A 227 18.97 -2.04 -5.36
C ALA A 227 18.27 -3.02 -4.39
N LYS A 228 18.28 -2.71 -3.10
CA LYS A 228 17.61 -3.47 -2.04
C LYS A 228 17.18 -2.52 -0.93
N GLY A 229 15.99 -2.74 -0.40
CA GLY A 229 15.43 -1.91 0.67
C GLY A 229 14.01 -2.33 1.04
N ALA A 230 13.30 -1.43 1.67
CA ALA A 230 11.90 -1.60 2.03
C ALA A 230 11.08 -0.36 1.71
N ILE A 231 9.81 -0.57 1.40
CA ILE A 231 8.73 0.43 1.43
C ILE A 231 7.84 0.06 2.60
N LEU A 232 7.49 1.03 3.44
CA LEU A 232 6.68 0.81 4.62
C LEU A 232 5.26 1.30 4.38
N LEU A 233 4.28 0.49 4.76
CA LEU A 233 2.88 0.88 4.80
C LEU A 233 2.40 0.81 6.25
N GLY A 234 1.94 1.93 6.78
CA GLY A 234 1.40 2.07 8.13
C GLY A 234 -0.04 2.56 8.15
N PHE A 235 -0.75 2.24 9.22
CA PHE A 235 -2.10 2.74 9.47
C PHE A 235 -2.23 3.19 10.93
N ASP A 236 -2.20 4.51 11.15
CA ASP A 236 -2.49 5.09 12.48
C ASP A 236 -4.02 5.25 12.62
N ASP A 237 -4.62 4.35 13.35
CA ASP A 237 -6.06 4.36 13.63
C ASP A 237 -6.47 5.45 14.63
N ARG A 238 -5.55 6.00 15.41
CA ARG A 238 -5.72 7.01 16.45
C ARG A 238 -6.62 6.61 17.61
N VAL A 239 -7.59 5.76 17.35
CA VAL A 239 -8.53 5.17 18.31
C VAL A 239 -8.70 3.71 17.93
N SER A 240 -8.11 2.83 18.73
CA SER A 240 -8.11 1.39 18.47
C SER A 240 -9.28 0.67 19.15
N ILE A 241 -9.78 1.20 20.27
CA ILE A 241 -10.85 0.60 21.06
C ILE A 241 -11.77 1.67 21.61
N ASP A 242 -13.08 1.48 21.48
CA ASP A 242 -14.10 2.16 22.28
C ASP A 242 -14.49 1.25 23.45
N TYR A 243 -14.00 1.59 24.65
CA TYR A 243 -14.36 0.88 25.88
C TYR A 243 -15.42 1.66 26.64
N TYR A 244 -16.69 1.39 26.31
CA TYR A 244 -17.86 2.06 26.92
C TYR A 244 -17.80 3.59 26.88
N GLY A 245 -17.38 4.16 25.76
CA GLY A 245 -17.24 5.61 25.55
C GLY A 245 -15.87 6.18 25.96
N ASP A 246 -14.96 5.36 26.46
CA ASP A 246 -13.57 5.72 26.72
C ASP A 246 -12.69 5.20 25.57
N TYR A 247 -12.23 6.12 24.73
CA TYR A 247 -11.43 5.82 23.55
C TYR A 247 -9.99 5.50 23.95
N LYS A 248 -9.53 4.30 23.59
CA LYS A 248 -8.18 3.82 23.85
C LYS A 248 -7.36 3.78 22.57
N LYS A 249 -6.09 4.13 22.70
CA LYS A 249 -5.08 3.97 21.67
C LYS A 249 -4.47 2.57 21.69
N GLY A 250 -3.81 2.17 20.60
CA GLY A 250 -3.04 0.93 20.54
C GLY A 250 -1.87 0.93 21.54
N TYR A 251 -1.43 -0.26 21.96
CA TYR A 251 -0.36 -0.43 22.94
C TYR A 251 0.95 0.27 22.54
N TYR A 252 1.27 0.31 21.24
CA TYR A 252 2.46 0.99 20.73
C TYR A 252 2.55 2.48 21.11
N PHE A 253 1.43 3.15 21.38
CA PHE A 253 1.41 4.54 21.81
C PHE A 253 1.99 4.78 23.21
N GLU A 254 2.18 3.75 24.02
CA GLU A 254 2.80 3.90 25.32
C GLU A 254 4.28 4.28 25.22
N ASN A 255 4.95 3.80 24.15
CA ASN A 255 6.39 3.97 23.95
C ASN A 255 6.76 4.80 22.72
N HIS A 256 5.81 5.06 21.83
CA HIS A 256 6.06 5.76 20.54
C HIS A 256 5.08 6.91 20.36
N THR A 257 5.65 8.11 20.23
CA THR A 257 4.93 9.34 19.87
C THR A 257 5.10 9.64 18.38
N ILE A 258 4.92 8.66 17.52
CA ILE A 258 5.27 8.73 16.10
C ILE A 258 4.64 9.94 15.39
N PHE A 259 3.60 10.52 15.97
CA PHE A 259 2.81 11.58 15.33
C PHE A 259 2.28 12.64 16.30
N ASP A 260 3.00 12.90 17.36
CA ASP A 260 2.77 14.11 18.17
C ASP A 260 3.40 15.30 17.44
N GLY A 261 2.64 15.87 16.51
CA GLY A 261 3.07 17.01 15.75
C GLY A 261 1.92 17.65 15.01
#